data_9ad8a86c953df39e39bebe00a3018985
#
_entry.id   9ad8a86c953df39e39bebe00a3018985
#
_cell.length_a   1.000
_cell.length_b   1.000
_cell.length_c   1.000
_cell.angle_alpha   90.00
_cell.angle_beta   90.00
_cell.angle_gamma   90.00
#
_symmetry.space_group_name_H-M   'P 1'
#
loop_
_entity.id
_entity.type
_entity.pdbx_description
1 polymer ?
#
loop_
_entity_poly.entity_id
_entity_poly.type
_entity_poly.pdbx_seq_one_letter_code
_entity_poly.pdbx_strand_id
1 'polypeptide(L)'
;MTENKEFVMKDSDGGEKKDSDSRLPAINFSTFIFSLNSSALVHLGLVEDPASGQKSKNLPVAKQTIDIIGMLEEKTKGNLTDDEEKLLKNLLHDLRIMYVKESK
;
A
#
# COMPACT_ATOMS: atom_id res chain seq x y z
N MET A 1 7.28 -1.73 23.69
CA MET A 1 7.04 -1.90 23.81
C MET A 1 6.88 -1.93 23.92
N THR A 2 6.83 -1.61 23.67
CA THR A 2 6.48 -1.68 23.74
C THR A 2 6.18 -1.56 23.44
N GLU A 3 6.18 -1.33 23.17
CA GLU A 3 5.74 -1.28 23.01
C GLU A 3 5.42 -1.16 22.71
N ASN A 4 5.26 -1.27 22.59
CA ASN A 4 4.75 -1.32 22.38
C ASN A 4 4.31 -1.03 22.35
N LYS A 5 4.22 -0.96 22.45
CA LYS A 5 3.64 -0.69 22.40
C LYS A 5 3.43 -0.11 22.15
N GLU A 6 3.52 -0.03 22.23
CA GLU A 6 3.16 0.52 21.87
C GLU A 6 3.03 0.84 21.10
N PHE A 7 3.07 0.50 20.81
CA PHE A 7 2.74 0.70 19.95
C PHE A 7 1.87 0.67 19.65
N VAL A 8 1.63 0.69 19.67
CA VAL A 8 0.60 0.75 19.46
C VAL A 8 -0.28 0.95 19.45
N MET A 9 -0.60 1.00 19.59
CA MET A 9 -1.49 1.30 19.61
C MET A 9 -2.31 1.70 19.93
N LYS A 10 -2.64 1.85 20.30
CA LYS A 10 -3.41 2.39 20.49
C LYS A 10 -4.06 2.75 20.17
N ASP A 11 -4.24 2.90 20.10
CA ASP A 11 -4.97 3.39 19.86
C ASP A 11 -5.53 3.74 19.47
N SER A 12 -5.63 3.61 19.57
CA SER A 12 -6.18 3.95 19.26
C SER A 12 -6.75 4.49 19.12
N ASP A 13 -6.91 4.50 19.27
CA ASP A 13 -7.38 5.18 19.22
C ASP A 13 -7.63 5.80 18.99
N GLY A 14 -7.72 5.91 19.18
CA GLY A 14 -7.85 6.62 18.96
C GLY A 14 -8.11 7.35 18.57
N GLY A 15 -8.24 7.54 18.73
CA GLY A 15 -8.36 8.31 18.43
C GLY A 15 -8.54 9.04 18.18
N GLU A 16 -8.58 9.23 18.26
CA GLU A 16 -8.62 10.01 18.00
C GLU A 16 -8.55 10.87 17.82
N LYS A 17 -8.62 11.00 18.13
CA LYS A 17 -8.36 11.87 17.82
C LYS A 17 -8.31 12.61 17.35
N LYS A 18 -8.47 13.30 17.43
CA LYS A 18 -8.32 14.09 16.90
C LYS A 18 -7.92 14.93 16.38
N ASP A 19 -7.99 15.51 16.21
CA ASP A 19 -7.82 16.53 15.74
C ASP A 19 -6.85 17.14 14.98
N SER A 20 -6.14 17.80 15.35
CA SER A 20 -5.02 18.20 14.56
C SER A 20 -4.46 17.05 13.82
N ASP A 21 -4.49 15.99 14.42
CA ASP A 21 -4.09 14.79 13.79
C ASP A 21 -4.98 14.41 12.69
N SER A 22 -6.11 15.05 12.60
CA SER A 22 -7.06 14.78 11.55
C SER A 22 -6.56 15.18 10.18
N ARG A 23 -5.39 15.81 10.10
CA ARG A 23 -4.82 16.10 8.80
C ARG A 23 -4.33 14.87 8.07
N LEU A 24 -4.09 13.78 8.79
CA LEU A 24 -3.68 12.53 8.18
C LEU A 24 -4.85 11.58 8.14
N PRO A 25 -5.02 10.84 7.03
CA PRO A 25 -6.12 9.87 6.97
C PRO A 25 -5.90 8.76 7.99
N ALA A 26 -6.99 8.22 8.49
CA ALA A 26 -6.91 7.07 9.36
C ALA A 26 -6.31 5.89 8.59
N ILE A 27 -5.48 5.12 9.29
CA ILE A 27 -4.88 3.95 8.67
C ILE A 27 -5.88 2.81 8.73
N ASN A 28 -6.12 2.21 7.58
CA ASN A 28 -6.90 0.98 7.49
C ASN A 28 -6.29 0.16 6.36
N PHE A 29 -6.82 -1.04 6.16
CA PHE A 29 -6.23 -1.95 5.19
C PHE A 29 -6.25 -1.36 3.78
N SER A 30 -7.37 -0.79 3.37
CA SER A 30 -7.48 -0.22 2.04
C SER A 30 -6.48 0.91 1.81
N THR A 31 -6.34 1.80 2.80
CA THR A 31 -5.38 2.90 2.70
C THR A 31 -3.96 2.36 2.58
N PHE A 32 -3.65 1.34 3.36
CA PHE A 32 -2.32 0.72 3.29
C PHE A 32 -2.06 0.14 1.90
N ILE A 33 -3.03 -0.60 1.35
CA ILE A 33 -2.88 -1.19 0.02
C ILE A 33 -2.73 -0.11 -1.05
N PHE A 34 -3.50 0.98 -0.93
CA PHE A 34 -3.36 2.09 -1.88
C PHE A 34 -1.97 2.72 -1.83
N SER A 35 -1.35 2.81 -0.64
CA SER A 35 -0.01 3.37 -0.54
C SER A 35 1.00 2.46 -1.23
N LEU A 36 0.84 1.14 -1.13
CA LEU A 36 1.69 0.21 -1.84
C LEU A 36 1.48 0.31 -3.36
N ASN A 37 0.24 0.47 -3.77
CA ASN A 37 -0.08 0.65 -5.18
C ASN A 37 0.59 1.90 -5.74
N SER A 38 0.52 3.00 -5.01
CA SER A 38 1.15 4.25 -5.45
C SER A 38 2.66 4.08 -5.58
N SER A 39 3.27 3.41 -4.62
CA SER A 39 4.70 3.15 -4.66
C SER A 39 5.06 2.32 -5.88
N ALA A 40 4.27 1.28 -6.17
CA ALA A 40 4.52 0.44 -7.33
C ALA A 40 4.42 1.26 -8.63
N LEU A 41 3.41 2.11 -8.73
CA LEU A 41 3.24 2.94 -9.93
C LEU A 41 4.42 3.89 -10.15
N VAL A 42 4.95 4.46 -9.06
CA VAL A 42 6.12 5.31 -9.15
C VAL A 42 7.30 4.51 -9.69
N HIS A 43 7.53 3.32 -9.15
CA HIS A 43 8.68 2.52 -9.57
C HIS A 43 8.50 1.87 -10.94
N LEU A 44 7.26 1.76 -11.41
CA LEU A 44 7.01 1.34 -12.79
C LEU A 44 7.27 2.48 -13.78
N GLY A 45 7.48 3.70 -13.27
CA GLY A 45 7.73 4.84 -14.11
C GLY A 45 6.46 5.45 -14.69
N LEU A 46 5.30 5.12 -14.12
CA LEU A 46 4.02 5.59 -14.64
C LEU A 46 3.52 6.84 -13.95
N VAL A 47 4.05 7.15 -12.78
CA VAL A 47 3.65 8.30 -11.97
C VAL A 47 4.91 8.97 -11.46
N GLU A 48 4.87 10.30 -11.33
CA GLU A 48 6.00 11.05 -10.79
C GLU A 48 6.22 10.71 -9.32
N ASP A 49 7.48 10.62 -8.94
CA ASP A 49 7.86 10.47 -7.54
C ASP A 49 7.57 11.78 -6.82
N PRO A 50 6.72 11.79 -5.78
CA PRO A 50 6.42 13.05 -5.09
C PRO A 50 7.63 13.73 -4.49
N ALA A 51 8.66 12.96 -4.13
CA ALA A 51 9.85 13.54 -3.53
C ALA A 51 10.71 14.29 -4.52
N SER A 52 10.81 13.81 -5.77
CA SER A 52 11.69 14.40 -6.78
C SER A 52 10.93 15.14 -7.87
N GLY A 53 9.64 14.89 -8.01
CA GLY A 53 8.84 15.46 -9.09
C GLY A 53 9.16 14.87 -10.44
N GLN A 54 9.87 13.75 -10.51
CA GLN A 54 10.30 13.15 -11.75
C GLN A 54 9.84 11.71 -11.85
N LYS A 55 9.66 11.26 -13.08
CA LYS A 55 9.38 9.85 -13.35
C LYS A 55 10.70 9.12 -13.51
N SER A 56 10.80 7.97 -12.89
CA SER A 56 11.95 7.10 -13.10
C SER A 56 11.48 5.67 -12.90
N LYS A 57 12.10 4.76 -13.64
CA LYS A 57 11.69 3.38 -13.61
C LYS A 57 12.70 2.56 -12.80
N ASN A 58 12.19 1.75 -11.88
CA ASN A 58 13.01 0.84 -11.10
C ASN A 58 12.25 -0.48 -11.02
N LEU A 59 12.38 -1.29 -12.07
CA LEU A 59 11.59 -2.51 -12.18
C LEU A 59 11.85 -3.51 -11.06
N PRO A 60 13.09 -3.71 -10.60
CA PRO A 60 13.29 -4.63 -9.46
C PRO A 60 12.52 -4.22 -8.21
N VAL A 61 12.50 -2.91 -7.90
CA VAL A 61 11.76 -2.43 -6.74
C VAL A 61 10.25 -2.52 -6.97
N ALA A 62 9.80 -2.24 -8.20
CA ALA A 62 8.40 -2.40 -8.54
C ALA A 62 7.96 -3.85 -8.34
N LYS A 63 8.76 -4.79 -8.82
CA LYS A 63 8.46 -6.21 -8.66
C LYS A 63 8.39 -6.59 -7.19
N GLN A 64 9.32 -6.09 -6.40
CA GLN A 64 9.32 -6.38 -4.97
C GLN A 64 8.05 -5.88 -4.31
N THR A 65 7.61 -4.68 -4.66
CA THR A 65 6.36 -4.13 -4.10
C THR A 65 5.17 -4.98 -4.51
N ILE A 66 5.11 -5.41 -5.77
CA ILE A 66 4.03 -6.27 -6.25
C ILE A 66 4.06 -7.61 -5.51
N ASP A 67 5.24 -8.17 -5.31
CA ASP A 67 5.37 -9.42 -4.57
C ASP A 67 4.92 -9.27 -3.11
N ILE A 68 5.19 -8.10 -2.50
CA ILE A 68 4.70 -7.82 -1.15
C ILE A 68 3.17 -7.85 -1.12
N ILE A 69 2.54 -7.23 -2.10
CA ILE A 69 1.07 -7.22 -2.16
C ILE A 69 0.55 -8.65 -2.34
N GLY A 70 1.20 -9.45 -3.17
CA GLY A 70 0.81 -10.85 -3.34
C GLY A 70 0.96 -11.65 -2.06
N MET A 71 2.02 -11.39 -1.31
CA MET A 71 2.21 -12.02 -0.01
C MET A 71 1.10 -11.61 0.96
N LEU A 72 0.74 -10.34 0.95
CA LEU A 72 -0.34 -9.86 1.82
C LEU A 72 -1.66 -10.53 1.48
N GLU A 73 -1.92 -10.75 0.18
CA GLU A 73 -3.14 -11.45 -0.22
C GLU A 73 -3.22 -12.83 0.43
N GLU A 74 -2.12 -13.55 0.46
CA GLU A 74 -2.09 -14.87 1.08
C GLU A 74 -2.20 -14.80 2.59
N LYS A 75 -1.46 -13.87 3.20
CA LYS A 75 -1.39 -13.78 4.65
C LYS A 75 -2.69 -13.27 5.28
N THR A 76 -3.49 -12.52 4.52
CA THR A 76 -4.75 -11.98 5.04
C THR A 76 -5.96 -12.79 4.62
N LYS A 77 -5.76 -13.90 3.95
CA LYS A 77 -6.85 -14.71 3.44
C LYS A 77 -7.79 -15.10 4.58
N GLY A 78 -9.08 -14.87 4.39
CA GLY A 78 -10.07 -15.15 5.40
C GLY A 78 -10.26 -14.06 6.43
N ASN A 79 -9.46 -12.99 6.37
CA ASN A 79 -9.54 -11.89 7.34
C ASN A 79 -9.98 -10.56 6.73
N LEU A 80 -10.32 -10.56 5.45
CA LEU A 80 -10.69 -9.33 4.76
C LEU A 80 -12.19 -9.26 4.55
N THR A 81 -12.72 -8.02 4.53
CA THR A 81 -14.09 -7.83 4.06
C THR A 81 -14.13 -8.11 2.57
N ASP A 82 -15.33 -8.27 2.03
CA ASP A 82 -15.48 -8.50 0.59
C ASP A 82 -14.89 -7.35 -0.22
N ASP A 83 -15.10 -6.12 0.24
CA ASP A 83 -14.58 -4.96 -0.46
C ASP A 83 -13.06 -4.92 -0.43
N GLU A 84 -12.48 -5.23 0.72
CA GLU A 84 -11.01 -5.28 0.85
C GLU A 84 -10.42 -6.35 -0.05
N GLU A 85 -11.05 -7.49 -0.11
CA GLU A 85 -10.58 -8.58 -0.93
C GLU A 85 -10.63 -8.23 -2.41
N LYS A 86 -11.72 -7.63 -2.86
CA LYS A 86 -11.84 -7.20 -4.24
C LYS A 86 -10.81 -6.17 -4.61
N LEU A 87 -10.63 -5.18 -3.75
CA LEU A 87 -9.64 -4.13 -3.98
C LEU A 87 -8.26 -4.73 -4.14
N LEU A 88 -7.87 -5.60 -3.22
CA LEU A 88 -6.56 -6.22 -3.24
C LEU A 88 -6.33 -7.01 -4.51
N LYS A 89 -7.30 -7.84 -4.89
CA LYS A 89 -7.19 -8.66 -6.09
C LYS A 89 -7.10 -7.81 -7.34
N ASN A 90 -7.92 -6.77 -7.43
CA ASN A 90 -7.95 -5.93 -8.62
C ASN A 90 -6.63 -5.15 -8.76
N LEU A 91 -6.14 -4.58 -7.66
CA LEU A 91 -4.87 -3.85 -7.72
C LEU A 91 -3.73 -4.76 -8.10
N LEU A 92 -3.67 -5.94 -7.50
CA LEU A 92 -2.59 -6.88 -7.79
C LEU A 92 -2.62 -7.32 -9.24
N HIS A 93 -3.81 -7.62 -9.76
CA HIS A 93 -3.97 -8.00 -11.16
C HIS A 93 -3.48 -6.91 -12.09
N ASP A 94 -3.91 -5.67 -11.84
CA ASP A 94 -3.54 -4.55 -12.69
C ASP A 94 -2.04 -4.27 -12.64
N LEU A 95 -1.47 -4.32 -11.45
CA LEU A 95 -0.04 -4.07 -11.29
C LEU A 95 0.79 -5.12 -12.01
N ARG A 96 0.36 -6.37 -11.99
CA ARG A 96 1.08 -7.43 -12.71
C ARG A 96 1.05 -7.19 -14.21
N ILE A 97 -0.09 -6.75 -14.73
CA ILE A 97 -0.19 -6.43 -16.14
C ILE A 97 0.72 -5.26 -16.50
N MET A 98 0.69 -4.21 -15.68
CA MET A 98 1.53 -3.04 -15.90
C MET A 98 3.01 -3.40 -15.85
N TYR A 99 3.40 -4.26 -14.92
CA TYR A 99 4.78 -4.68 -14.81
C TYR A 99 5.25 -5.38 -16.09
N VAL A 100 4.42 -6.29 -16.60
CA VAL A 100 4.78 -7.00 -17.84
C VAL A 100 4.94 -6.02 -18.99
N LYS A 101 4.04 -5.05 -19.11
CA LYS A 101 4.13 -4.06 -20.16
C LYS A 101 5.40 -3.22 -20.07
N GLU A 102 5.74 -2.80 -18.85
CA GLU A 102 6.90 -1.92 -18.66
C GLU A 102 8.23 -2.67 -18.74
N SER A 103 8.20 -3.98 -18.58
CA SER A 103 9.42 -4.77 -18.61
C SER A 103 9.80 -5.23 -20.02
N LYS A 104 9.01 -4.92 -21.01
CA LYS A 104 9.32 -5.29 -22.40
C LYS A 104 10.31 -4.37 -23.07
#